data_daf4506b9da4ae9f4b5a1bf26e40d416
#
_entry.id   daf4506b9da4ae9f4b5a1bf26e40d416
#
_cell.length_a   1.000
_cell.length_b   1.000
_cell.length_c   1.000
_cell.angle_alpha   90.00
_cell.angle_beta   90.00
_cell.angle_gamma   90.00
#
_symmetry.space_group_name_H-M   'P 1'
#
loop_
_entity.id
_entity.type
_entity.pdbx_description
1 polymer ?
#
loop_
_entity_poly.entity_id
_entity_poly.type
_entity_poly.pdbx_seq_one_letter_code
_entity_poly.pdbx_strand_id
1 'polypeptide(L)'
;DDYTWSDPYIDNKQVVVVRSDSGIDDFAGLKGKHVEVQTDSSALAALEGDQKDLAATFADLNQVAEYNTAFMDLESGACDAIAMDIGVANYQVNSRKNPDDYKILDKEISSEQYAVGFKKGNTELKDKVQKTLDEMAEDGTVDKIAEKYADYGVPGALCIGKNGK
;
A
#
# COMPACT_ATOMS: atom_id res chain seq x y z
N ASP A 1 -21.13 7.21 -2.29
CA ASP A 1 -22.00 6.90 -1.11
C ASP A 1 -22.91 5.68 -1.35
N ASP A 2 -22.35 4.61 -1.89
CA ASP A 2 -23.12 3.37 -2.17
C ASP A 2 -23.04 2.35 -1.03
N TYR A 3 -22.24 2.66 -0.01
CA TYR A 3 -22.00 1.81 1.15
C TYR A 3 -22.26 2.54 2.47
N THR A 4 -22.43 1.75 3.53
CA THR A 4 -22.35 2.17 4.93
C THR A 4 -20.99 1.64 5.45
N TRP A 5 -20.14 2.49 6.01
CA TRP A 5 -18.77 2.14 6.40
C TRP A 5 -18.63 2.04 7.93
N SER A 6 -17.75 1.15 8.39
CA SER A 6 -17.19 1.21 9.74
C SER A 6 -16.24 2.42 9.87
N ASP A 7 -15.79 2.70 11.07
CA ASP A 7 -14.61 3.54 11.25
C ASP A 7 -13.39 2.83 10.65
N PRO A 8 -12.37 3.57 10.16
CA PRO A 8 -11.17 2.97 9.62
C PRO A 8 -10.36 2.24 10.70
N TYR A 9 -9.69 1.15 10.32
CA TYR A 9 -8.88 0.34 11.22
C TYR A 9 -7.42 0.20 10.81
N ILE A 10 -7.07 0.49 9.55
CA ILE A 10 -5.69 0.49 9.03
C ILE A 10 -5.49 1.72 8.14
N ASP A 11 -4.42 2.48 8.40
CA ASP A 11 -3.86 3.46 7.47
C ASP A 11 -3.12 2.72 6.35
N ASN A 12 -3.33 3.14 5.12
CA ASN A 12 -2.64 2.59 3.97
C ASN A 12 -2.09 3.71 3.08
N LYS A 13 -1.10 3.40 2.28
CA LYS A 13 -0.53 4.31 1.30
C LYS A 13 0.03 3.58 0.10
N GLN A 14 0.00 4.26 -1.03
CA GLN A 14 0.65 3.82 -2.26
C GLN A 14 2.04 4.43 -2.33
N VAL A 15 3.04 3.60 -2.56
CA VAL A 15 4.46 3.94 -2.53
C VAL A 15 5.17 3.50 -3.81
N VAL A 16 6.45 3.86 -3.93
CA VAL A 16 7.31 3.40 -5.02
C VAL A 16 8.46 2.60 -4.45
N VAL A 17 8.69 1.41 -5.01
CA VAL A 17 9.84 0.56 -4.73
C VAL A 17 10.82 0.69 -5.89
N VAL A 18 12.10 0.86 -5.56
CA VAL A 18 13.22 0.93 -6.52
C VAL A 18 14.37 0.05 -6.04
N ARG A 19 15.33 -0.22 -6.89
CA ARG A 19 16.60 -0.83 -6.45
C ARG A 19 17.40 0.19 -5.64
N SER A 20 18.06 -0.25 -4.59
CA SER A 20 18.90 0.61 -3.73
C SER A 20 20.06 1.26 -4.48
N ASP A 21 20.58 0.60 -5.53
CA ASP A 21 21.68 1.08 -6.37
C ASP A 21 21.21 1.90 -7.59
N SER A 22 19.89 2.18 -7.73
CA SER A 22 19.32 2.87 -8.89
C SER A 22 19.66 4.36 -8.97
N GLY A 23 20.07 4.98 -7.84
CA GLY A 23 20.24 6.44 -7.73
C GLY A 23 18.92 7.23 -7.71
N ILE A 24 17.77 6.55 -7.57
CA ILE A 24 16.45 7.17 -7.45
C ILE A 24 16.16 7.33 -5.95
N ASP A 25 16.14 8.57 -5.46
CA ASP A 25 15.92 8.88 -4.05
C ASP A 25 14.57 9.52 -3.77
N ASP A 26 13.92 10.07 -4.80
CA ASP A 26 12.63 10.74 -4.72
C ASP A 26 11.87 10.64 -6.06
N PHE A 27 10.68 11.26 -6.10
CA PHE A 27 9.84 11.27 -7.31
C PHE A 27 10.47 12.03 -8.49
N ALA A 28 11.40 12.97 -8.25
CA ALA A 28 12.08 13.66 -9.34
C ALA A 28 13.01 12.70 -10.10
N GLY A 29 13.56 11.70 -9.40
CA GLY A 29 14.38 10.64 -9.98
C GLY A 29 13.61 9.67 -10.89
N LEU A 30 12.26 9.68 -10.84
CA LEU A 30 11.40 8.84 -11.69
C LEU A 30 11.22 9.42 -13.10
N LYS A 31 11.66 10.65 -13.35
CA LYS A 31 11.53 11.26 -14.69
C LYS A 31 12.28 10.47 -15.74
N GLY A 32 11.55 10.08 -16.80
CA GLY A 32 12.10 9.29 -17.91
C GLY A 32 12.40 7.82 -17.55
N LYS A 33 11.83 7.32 -16.43
CA LYS A 33 11.99 5.95 -15.95
C LYS A 33 10.81 5.07 -16.37
N HIS A 34 11.07 3.77 -16.50
CA HIS A 34 10.05 2.75 -16.75
C HIS A 34 9.44 2.33 -15.42
N VAL A 35 8.17 2.66 -15.21
CA VAL A 35 7.44 2.37 -13.97
C VAL A 35 6.41 1.30 -14.22
N GLU A 36 6.36 0.30 -13.33
CA GLU A 36 5.33 -0.73 -13.34
C GLU A 36 4.34 -0.57 -12.20
N VAL A 37 3.11 -1.00 -12.46
CA VAL A 37 2.01 -0.96 -11.51
C VAL A 37 1.06 -2.12 -11.76
N GLN A 38 0.43 -2.65 -10.73
CA GLN A 38 -0.56 -3.71 -10.90
C GLN A 38 -1.83 -3.15 -11.55
N THR A 39 -2.39 -3.90 -12.50
CA THR A 39 -3.69 -3.61 -13.12
C THR A 39 -4.79 -3.52 -12.05
N ASP A 40 -5.72 -2.57 -12.22
CA ASP A 40 -6.86 -2.34 -11.31
C ASP A 40 -6.47 -2.05 -9.83
N SER A 41 -5.26 -1.55 -9.58
CA SER A 41 -4.79 -1.18 -8.24
C SER A 41 -5.09 0.27 -7.85
N SER A 42 -5.10 0.57 -6.54
CA SER A 42 -5.19 1.94 -6.03
C SER A 42 -4.01 2.82 -6.50
N ALA A 43 -2.81 2.23 -6.64
CA ALA A 43 -1.65 2.95 -7.17
C ALA A 43 -1.87 3.39 -8.62
N LEU A 44 -2.41 2.50 -9.48
CA LEU A 44 -2.76 2.85 -10.85
C LEU A 44 -3.82 3.96 -10.89
N ALA A 45 -4.88 3.82 -10.11
CA ALA A 45 -5.95 4.83 -10.05
C ALA A 45 -5.42 6.20 -9.63
N ALA A 46 -4.49 6.25 -8.65
CA ALA A 46 -3.85 7.50 -8.23
C ALA A 46 -2.96 8.10 -9.32
N LEU A 47 -2.17 7.28 -10.02
CA LEU A 47 -1.28 7.73 -11.10
C LEU A 47 -2.06 8.18 -12.35
N GLU A 48 -3.24 7.62 -12.63
CA GLU A 48 -4.13 8.07 -13.70
C GLU A 48 -5.00 9.27 -13.29
N GLY A 49 -5.15 9.50 -11.98
CA GLY A 49 -5.95 10.56 -11.37
C GLY A 49 -5.14 11.74 -10.84
N ASP A 50 -5.09 11.86 -9.51
CA ASP A 50 -4.50 13.00 -8.80
C ASP A 50 -2.98 13.15 -9.02
N GLN A 51 -2.28 12.06 -9.34
CA GLN A 51 -0.84 12.04 -9.62
C GLN A 51 -0.51 11.91 -11.12
N LYS A 52 -1.45 12.23 -12.00
CA LYS A 52 -1.23 12.17 -13.45
C LYS A 52 -0.06 13.01 -13.94
N ASP A 53 0.22 14.14 -13.27
CA ASP A 53 1.34 15.00 -13.63
C ASP A 53 2.69 14.35 -13.29
N LEU A 54 2.76 13.55 -12.22
CA LEU A 54 3.91 12.70 -11.91
C LEU A 54 4.04 11.60 -12.98
N ALA A 55 2.97 10.86 -13.24
CA ALA A 55 2.96 9.78 -14.22
C ALA A 55 3.37 10.25 -15.63
N ALA A 56 2.98 11.46 -16.03
CA ALA A 56 3.38 12.08 -17.30
C ALA A 56 4.89 12.36 -17.41
N THR A 57 5.65 12.31 -16.32
CA THR A 57 7.11 12.44 -16.33
C THR A 57 7.84 11.13 -16.63
N PHE A 58 7.18 9.99 -16.48
CA PHE A 58 7.76 8.66 -16.72
C PHE A 58 8.05 8.45 -18.21
N ALA A 59 8.95 7.52 -18.52
CA ALA A 59 9.11 7.06 -19.89
C ALA A 59 7.87 6.29 -20.33
N ASP A 60 7.39 5.42 -19.45
CA ASP A 60 6.10 4.72 -19.56
C ASP A 60 5.59 4.28 -18.18
N LEU A 61 4.31 3.92 -18.14
CA LEU A 61 3.63 3.32 -17.00
C LEU A 61 3.02 2.00 -17.46
N ASN A 62 3.72 0.89 -17.22
CA ASN A 62 3.32 -0.44 -17.65
C ASN A 62 2.46 -1.14 -16.60
N GLN A 63 1.37 -1.75 -17.04
CA GLN A 63 0.50 -2.52 -16.16
C GLN A 63 0.89 -4.00 -16.19
N VAL A 64 1.04 -4.59 -15.00
CA VAL A 64 1.31 -6.02 -14.80
C VAL A 64 0.18 -6.68 -14.01
N ALA A 65 -0.04 -7.96 -14.21
CA ALA A 65 -1.06 -8.71 -13.47
C ALA A 65 -0.63 -9.01 -12.02
N GLU A 66 0.67 -9.28 -11.83
CA GLU A 66 1.22 -9.79 -10.57
C GLU A 66 2.50 -9.06 -10.17
N TYR A 67 2.62 -8.69 -8.91
CA TYR A 67 3.82 -8.02 -8.38
C TYR A 67 5.09 -8.86 -8.47
N ASN A 68 4.99 -10.20 -8.46
CA ASN A 68 6.17 -11.05 -8.67
C ASN A 68 6.81 -10.81 -10.03
N THR A 69 6.01 -10.57 -11.08
CA THR A 69 6.52 -10.20 -12.40
C THR A 69 7.24 -8.86 -12.35
N ALA A 70 6.61 -7.83 -11.77
CA ALA A 70 7.22 -6.52 -11.60
C ALA A 70 8.58 -6.57 -10.88
N PHE A 71 8.68 -7.37 -9.80
CA PHE A 71 9.96 -7.54 -9.11
C PHE A 71 11.03 -8.25 -9.95
N MET A 72 10.65 -9.25 -10.75
CA MET A 72 11.58 -9.88 -11.70
C MET A 72 12.06 -8.87 -12.75
N ASP A 73 11.19 -8.01 -13.24
CA ASP A 73 11.51 -6.95 -14.19
C ASP A 73 12.40 -5.88 -13.56
N LEU A 74 12.15 -5.51 -12.28
CA LEU A 74 13.01 -4.62 -11.52
C LEU A 74 14.41 -5.21 -11.29
N GLU A 75 14.49 -6.50 -10.96
CA GLU A 75 15.75 -7.24 -10.74
C GLU A 75 16.57 -7.36 -12.04
N SER A 76 15.91 -7.58 -13.18
CA SER A 76 16.55 -7.69 -14.50
C SER A 76 16.91 -6.33 -15.11
N GLY A 77 16.35 -5.23 -14.59
CA GLY A 77 16.47 -3.89 -15.15
C GLY A 77 15.52 -3.63 -16.33
N ALA A 78 14.49 -4.45 -16.51
CA ALA A 78 13.44 -4.22 -17.51
C ALA A 78 12.51 -3.08 -17.08
N CYS A 79 12.33 -2.86 -15.76
CA CYS A 79 11.75 -1.65 -15.22
C CYS A 79 12.69 -0.99 -14.20
N ASP A 80 12.46 0.28 -13.86
CA ASP A 80 13.25 1.07 -12.92
C ASP A 80 12.57 1.19 -11.55
N ALA A 81 11.23 1.08 -11.51
CA ALA A 81 10.45 1.32 -10.31
C ALA A 81 9.10 0.58 -10.36
N ILE A 82 8.55 0.27 -9.18
CA ILE A 82 7.23 -0.36 -9.02
C ILE A 82 6.38 0.52 -8.10
N ALA A 83 5.20 0.94 -8.59
CA ALA A 83 4.19 1.62 -7.78
C ALA A 83 3.26 0.58 -7.15
N MET A 84 3.09 0.61 -5.81
CA MET A 84 2.34 -0.42 -5.11
C MET A 84 1.92 -0.02 -3.69
N ASP A 85 1.06 -0.85 -3.10
CA ASP A 85 0.63 -0.77 -1.71
C ASP A 85 1.80 -0.99 -0.74
N ILE A 86 1.88 -0.19 0.33
CA ILE A 86 2.99 -0.25 1.31
C ILE A 86 3.05 -1.59 2.04
N GLY A 87 1.90 -2.20 2.38
CA GLY A 87 1.87 -3.50 3.05
C GLY A 87 2.41 -4.60 2.15
N VAL A 88 2.04 -4.58 0.87
CA VAL A 88 2.56 -5.51 -0.13
C VAL A 88 4.03 -5.24 -0.41
N ALA A 89 4.46 -3.97 -0.50
CA ALA A 89 5.86 -3.59 -0.68
C ALA A 89 6.73 -4.15 0.45
N ASN A 90 6.34 -3.93 1.71
CA ASN A 90 7.05 -4.47 2.87
C ASN A 90 7.19 -5.99 2.80
N TYR A 91 6.08 -6.70 2.54
CA TYR A 91 6.10 -8.15 2.43
C TYR A 91 7.00 -8.64 1.30
N GLN A 92 6.84 -8.07 0.10
CA GLN A 92 7.63 -8.47 -1.06
C GLN A 92 9.13 -8.24 -0.85
N VAL A 93 9.51 -7.07 -0.32
CA VAL A 93 10.91 -6.74 -0.04
C VAL A 93 11.46 -7.66 1.04
N ASN A 94 10.77 -7.80 2.18
CA ASN A 94 11.23 -8.63 3.30
C ASN A 94 11.32 -10.13 2.96
N SER A 95 10.52 -10.58 1.98
CA SER A 95 10.54 -11.98 1.51
C SER A 95 11.65 -12.28 0.49
N ARG A 96 12.38 -11.26 0.02
CA ARG A 96 13.48 -11.44 -0.93
C ARG A 96 14.74 -11.94 -0.23
N LYS A 97 15.62 -12.59 -1.00
CA LYS A 97 16.91 -13.10 -0.48
C LYS A 97 17.78 -11.99 0.11
N ASN A 98 17.78 -10.83 -0.51
CA ASN A 98 18.53 -9.64 -0.09
C ASN A 98 17.57 -8.43 -0.04
N PRO A 99 16.87 -8.21 1.07
CA PRO A 99 15.95 -7.07 1.20
C PRO A 99 16.63 -5.71 0.98
N ASP A 100 17.89 -5.59 1.35
CA ASP A 100 18.69 -4.36 1.21
C ASP A 100 18.98 -3.95 -0.25
N ASP A 101 18.72 -4.84 -1.22
CA ASP A 101 18.82 -4.51 -2.64
C ASP A 101 17.66 -3.61 -3.11
N TYR A 102 16.67 -3.38 -2.25
CA TYR A 102 15.47 -2.58 -2.56
C TYR A 102 15.32 -1.43 -1.58
N LYS A 103 14.70 -0.36 -2.06
CA LYS A 103 14.34 0.82 -1.28
C LYS A 103 12.90 1.23 -1.59
N ILE A 104 12.12 1.47 -0.55
CA ILE A 104 10.82 2.12 -0.64
C ILE A 104 11.05 3.62 -0.49
N LEU A 105 10.58 4.42 -1.45
CA LEU A 105 10.73 5.88 -1.38
C LEU A 105 9.88 6.46 -0.25
N ASP A 106 10.39 7.46 0.45
CA ASP A 106 9.71 8.09 1.60
C ASP A 106 8.41 8.78 1.21
N LYS A 107 8.39 9.40 0.02
CA LYS A 107 7.21 10.10 -0.48
C LYS A 107 6.18 9.12 -1.02
N GLU A 108 4.94 9.25 -0.54
CA GLU A 108 3.80 8.46 -0.98
C GLU A 108 3.12 9.04 -2.23
N ILE A 109 2.60 8.15 -3.08
CA ILE A 109 1.77 8.50 -4.24
C ILE A 109 0.39 8.98 -3.76
N SER A 110 -0.21 8.24 -2.82
CA SER A 110 -1.49 8.56 -2.18
C SER A 110 -1.59 7.92 -0.81
N SER A 111 -2.46 8.46 0.03
CA SER A 111 -2.86 7.89 1.31
C SER A 111 -4.31 7.49 1.26
N GLU A 112 -4.64 6.39 1.90
CA GLU A 112 -5.99 5.86 2.04
C GLU A 112 -6.16 5.16 3.38
N GLN A 113 -7.40 4.75 3.70
CA GLN A 113 -7.70 4.00 4.92
C GLN A 113 -8.58 2.81 4.59
N TYR A 114 -8.35 1.69 5.27
CA TYR A 114 -9.22 0.52 5.16
C TYR A 114 -10.31 0.58 6.21
N ALA A 115 -11.53 0.33 5.75
CA ALA A 115 -12.73 0.21 6.57
C ALA A 115 -13.60 -0.95 6.05
N VAL A 116 -14.50 -1.46 6.88
CA VAL A 116 -15.45 -2.51 6.48
C VAL A 116 -16.64 -1.87 5.80
N GLY A 117 -16.91 -2.25 4.54
CA GLY A 117 -18.07 -1.79 3.77
C GLY A 117 -19.27 -2.70 3.94
N PHE A 118 -20.43 -2.11 4.18
CA PHE A 118 -21.73 -2.78 4.30
C PHE A 118 -22.67 -2.29 3.21
N LYS A 119 -23.69 -3.06 2.88
CA LYS A 119 -24.77 -2.58 2.02
C LYS A 119 -25.35 -1.29 2.59
N LYS A 120 -25.55 -0.30 1.73
CA LYS A 120 -26.12 1.01 2.10
C LYS A 120 -27.35 0.86 2.99
N GLY A 121 -27.34 1.56 4.13
CA GLY A 121 -28.40 1.54 5.12
C GLY A 121 -28.39 0.35 6.10
N ASN A 122 -27.46 -0.61 5.96
CA ASN A 122 -27.32 -1.71 6.92
C ASN A 122 -26.54 -1.27 8.17
N THR A 123 -27.12 -0.32 8.92
CA THR A 123 -26.52 0.26 10.12
C THR A 123 -26.48 -0.74 11.27
N GLU A 124 -27.45 -1.62 11.39
CA GLU A 124 -27.50 -2.63 12.47
C GLU A 124 -26.28 -3.54 12.44
N LEU A 125 -25.92 -4.08 11.27
CA LEU A 125 -24.76 -4.94 11.14
C LEU A 125 -23.46 -4.13 11.30
N LYS A 126 -23.39 -2.92 10.70
CA LYS A 126 -22.27 -2.01 10.86
C LYS A 126 -21.99 -1.73 12.34
N ASP A 127 -23.03 -1.38 13.12
CA ASP A 127 -22.88 -1.04 14.54
C ASP A 127 -22.43 -2.25 15.38
N LYS A 128 -22.89 -3.46 15.06
CA LYS A 128 -22.44 -4.69 15.73
C LYS A 128 -20.94 -4.96 15.44
N VAL A 129 -20.53 -4.82 14.18
CA VAL A 129 -19.11 -5.01 13.79
C VAL A 129 -18.24 -3.94 14.41
N GLN A 130 -18.66 -2.66 14.35
CA GLN A 130 -17.91 -1.55 14.96
C GLN A 130 -17.71 -1.79 16.45
N LYS A 131 -18.77 -2.10 17.18
CA LYS A 131 -18.69 -2.41 18.61
C LYS A 131 -17.69 -3.54 18.90
N THR A 132 -17.70 -4.59 18.09
CA THR A 132 -16.76 -5.69 18.27
C THR A 132 -15.30 -5.27 17.99
N LEU A 133 -15.08 -4.45 16.94
CA LEU A 133 -13.76 -3.88 16.67
C LEU A 133 -13.26 -3.02 17.83
N ASP A 134 -14.14 -2.19 18.41
CA ASP A 134 -13.82 -1.35 19.57
C ASP A 134 -13.43 -2.20 20.79
N GLU A 135 -14.23 -3.24 21.10
CA GLU A 135 -13.95 -4.19 22.19
C GLU A 135 -12.60 -4.92 21.98
N MET A 136 -12.31 -5.35 20.75
CA MET A 136 -11.02 -5.99 20.39
C MET A 136 -9.86 -5.02 20.47
N ALA A 137 -10.08 -3.73 20.19
CA ALA A 137 -9.08 -2.70 20.34
C ALA A 137 -8.76 -2.43 21.83
N GLU A 138 -9.80 -2.36 22.67
CA GLU A 138 -9.66 -2.14 24.10
C GLU A 138 -8.96 -3.29 24.84
N ASP A 139 -9.26 -4.55 24.48
CA ASP A 139 -8.68 -5.74 25.12
C ASP A 139 -7.30 -6.14 24.58
N GLY A 140 -6.84 -5.45 23.53
CA GLY A 140 -5.55 -5.69 22.86
C GLY A 140 -5.55 -6.87 21.88
N THR A 141 -6.71 -7.39 21.51
CA THR A 141 -6.83 -8.47 20.52
C THR A 141 -6.38 -8.00 19.14
N VAL A 142 -6.73 -6.76 18.74
CA VAL A 142 -6.29 -6.17 17.46
C VAL A 142 -4.77 -6.10 17.38
N ASP A 143 -4.11 -5.60 18.45
CA ASP A 143 -2.65 -5.51 18.50
C ASP A 143 -1.99 -6.89 18.35
N LYS A 144 -2.51 -7.90 19.04
CA LYS A 144 -2.01 -9.29 18.94
C LYS A 144 -2.20 -9.90 17.54
N ILE A 145 -3.27 -9.55 16.86
CA ILE A 145 -3.49 -9.98 15.48
C ILE A 145 -2.50 -9.26 14.57
N ALA A 146 -2.36 -7.96 14.69
CA ALA A 146 -1.45 -7.15 13.89
C ALA A 146 0.00 -7.63 13.95
N GLU A 147 0.48 -8.03 15.15
CA GLU A 147 1.84 -8.59 15.34
C GLU A 147 2.11 -9.82 14.46
N LYS A 148 1.09 -10.62 14.13
CA LYS A 148 1.25 -11.76 13.20
C LYS A 148 1.53 -11.32 11.76
N TYR A 149 1.28 -10.07 11.44
CA TYR A 149 1.46 -9.45 10.12
C TYR A 149 2.52 -8.34 10.17
N ALA A 150 3.48 -8.45 11.08
CA ALA A 150 4.55 -7.47 11.25
C ALA A 150 5.38 -7.30 9.96
N ASP A 151 5.61 -8.38 9.20
CA ASP A 151 6.33 -8.35 7.93
C ASP A 151 5.64 -7.48 6.85
N TYR A 152 4.33 -7.23 7.00
CA TYR A 152 3.56 -6.30 6.17
C TYR A 152 3.52 -4.88 6.72
N GLY A 153 4.12 -4.63 7.88
CA GLY A 153 4.07 -3.33 8.56
C GLY A 153 2.74 -3.02 9.26
N VAL A 154 1.85 -4.01 9.43
CA VAL A 154 0.49 -3.80 9.98
C VAL A 154 0.48 -3.18 11.38
N PRO A 155 1.36 -3.54 12.35
CA PRO A 155 1.35 -2.91 13.67
C PRO A 155 1.53 -1.39 13.64
N GLY A 156 2.35 -0.88 12.72
CA GLY A 156 2.59 0.56 12.56
C GLY A 156 1.50 1.29 11.77
N ALA A 157 0.61 0.55 11.11
CA ALA A 157 -0.46 1.08 10.27
C ALA A 157 -1.84 1.08 10.94
N LEU A 158 -1.97 0.54 12.18
CA LEU A 158 -3.25 0.52 12.89
C LEU A 158 -3.76 1.93 13.20
N CYS A 159 -5.06 2.16 12.92
CA CYS A 159 -5.80 3.36 13.36
C CYS A 159 -6.53 3.12 14.69
N ILE A 160 -6.58 1.88 15.17
CA ILE A 160 -7.29 1.45 16.39
C ILE A 160 -6.38 0.61 17.28
N GLY A 161 -6.77 0.39 18.54
CA GLY A 161 -5.99 -0.35 19.51
C GLY A 161 -4.92 0.51 20.21
N LYS A 162 -4.00 -0.12 20.93
CA LYS A 162 -2.95 0.56 21.71
C LYS A 162 -1.88 1.20 20.81
N ASN A 163 -1.67 0.66 19.64
CA ASN A 163 -0.73 1.17 18.64
C ASN A 163 -1.43 2.10 17.62
N GLY A 164 -2.77 2.20 17.69
CA GLY A 164 -3.55 3.13 16.87
C GLY A 164 -3.30 4.60 17.26
N LYS A 165 -3.46 5.49 16.27
CA LYS A 165 -3.31 6.94 16.43
C LYS A 165 -4.62 7.58 16.86
#